data_9022733ced6d20a7f2a272bc983d9856
#
_entry.id   9022733ced6d20a7f2a272bc983d9856
#
_cell.length_a   1.000
_cell.length_b   1.000
_cell.length_c   1.000
_cell.angle_alpha   90.00
_cell.angle_beta   90.00
_cell.angle_gamma   90.00
#
_symmetry.space_group_name_H-M   'P 1'
#
loop_
_entity.id
_entity.type
_entity.pdbx_description
1 polymer ?
#
loop_
_entity_poly.entity_id
_entity_poly.type
_entity_poly.pdbx_seq_one_letter_code
_entity_poly.pdbx_strand_id
1 'polypeptide(L)'
;MSGVDDLYREQILEHHRAPHNFGVLEQPSVSIDGRNPSCGDLITMQLKLDDAGVITDVAFSGRGCAISQASASLLTDELRGKRADEITELGTPYVTELLGIEVGPARIHCALLGLETTQKAIATWRNKS
;
A
#
# COMPACT_ATOMS: atom_id res chain seq x y z
N MET A 1 16.59 -15.97 -18.08
CA MET A 1 15.62 -15.37 -17.18
C MET A 1 14.29 -16.09 -17.30
N SER A 2 13.65 -16.37 -16.20
CA SER A 2 12.40 -17.12 -16.25
C SER A 2 11.25 -16.22 -16.68
N GLY A 3 10.24 -16.80 -17.35
CA GLY A 3 9.01 -16.08 -17.72
C GLY A 3 8.23 -15.56 -16.53
N VAL A 4 8.48 -16.11 -15.34
CA VAL A 4 7.84 -15.68 -14.10
C VAL A 4 8.25 -14.25 -13.74
N ASP A 5 9.56 -13.93 -13.83
CA ASP A 5 10.04 -12.59 -13.55
C ASP A 5 9.48 -11.56 -14.53
N ASP A 6 9.33 -11.94 -15.78
CA ASP A 6 8.77 -11.05 -16.80
C ASP A 6 7.28 -10.76 -16.54
N LEU A 7 6.52 -11.76 -16.08
CA LEU A 7 5.11 -11.60 -15.74
C LEU A 7 4.94 -10.64 -14.56
N TYR A 8 5.74 -10.80 -13.52
CA TYR A 8 5.65 -9.91 -12.35
C TYR A 8 6.10 -8.49 -12.70
N ARG A 9 7.09 -8.37 -13.57
CA ARG A 9 7.53 -7.05 -14.03
C ARG A 9 6.42 -6.35 -14.80
N GLU A 10 5.69 -7.05 -15.66
CA GLU A 10 4.54 -6.50 -16.38
C GLU A 10 3.45 -6.05 -15.42
N GLN A 11 3.17 -6.86 -14.40
CA GLN A 11 2.18 -6.54 -13.38
C GLN A 11 2.55 -5.24 -12.66
N ILE A 12 3.82 -5.08 -12.30
CA ILE A 12 4.29 -3.85 -11.66
C ILE A 12 4.12 -2.65 -12.58
N LEU A 13 4.45 -2.79 -13.85
CA LEU A 13 4.30 -1.71 -14.82
C LEU A 13 2.83 -1.34 -15.04
N GLU A 14 1.94 -2.31 -15.08
CA GLU A 14 0.51 -2.05 -15.22
C GLU A 14 -0.05 -1.31 -14.03
N HIS A 15 0.31 -1.73 -12.82
CA HIS A 15 -0.13 -1.04 -11.60
C HIS A 15 0.46 0.36 -11.49
N HIS A 16 1.64 0.58 -12.04
CA HIS A 16 2.24 1.91 -12.09
C HIS A 16 1.51 2.82 -13.07
N ARG A 17 1.14 2.30 -14.24
CA ARG A 17 0.45 3.09 -15.27
C ARG A 17 -1.00 3.37 -14.93
N ALA A 18 -1.68 2.40 -14.33
CA ALA A 18 -3.10 2.49 -14.00
C ALA A 18 -3.33 1.90 -12.61
N PRO A 19 -2.91 2.61 -11.56
CA PRO A 19 -3.00 2.08 -10.20
C PRO A 19 -4.46 1.85 -9.79
N HIS A 20 -4.68 0.76 -9.08
CA HIS A 20 -5.98 0.42 -8.53
C HIS A 20 -6.26 1.27 -7.31
N ASN A 21 -7.52 1.62 -7.10
CA ASN A 21 -7.97 2.38 -5.93
C ASN A 21 -7.24 3.73 -5.78
N PHE A 22 -6.81 4.29 -6.90
CA PHE A 22 -6.15 5.58 -6.92
C PHE A 22 -7.19 6.70 -6.91
N GLY A 23 -7.06 7.61 -5.97
CA GLY A 23 -7.98 8.73 -5.87
C GLY A 23 -8.21 9.13 -4.43
N VAL A 24 -9.41 9.64 -4.16
CA VAL A 24 -9.79 10.19 -2.86
C VAL A 24 -11.14 9.62 -2.46
N LEU A 25 -11.27 9.22 -1.19
CA LEU A 25 -12.55 8.78 -0.64
C LEU A 25 -13.33 9.98 -0.13
N GLU A 26 -14.66 9.89 -0.24
CA GLU A 26 -15.55 10.81 0.46
C GLU A 26 -15.63 10.37 1.91
N GLN A 27 -15.38 11.27 2.83
CA GLN A 27 -15.50 11.03 4.26
C GLN A 27 -14.71 9.79 4.75
N PRO A 28 -13.40 9.73 4.51
CA PRO A 28 -12.62 8.60 5.03
C PRO A 28 -12.61 8.61 6.56
N SER A 29 -12.49 7.43 7.16
CA SER A 29 -12.31 7.31 8.60
C SER A 29 -10.95 7.87 9.03
N VAL A 30 -9.94 7.72 8.16
CA VAL A 30 -8.58 8.22 8.41
C VAL A 30 -7.89 8.49 7.08
N SER A 31 -7.03 9.50 7.09
CA SER A 31 -6.19 9.87 5.95
C SER A 31 -4.81 10.21 6.48
N ILE A 32 -3.79 9.53 5.98
CA ILE A 32 -2.41 9.68 6.45
C ILE A 32 -1.45 9.76 5.28
N ASP A 33 -0.47 10.65 5.40
CA ASP A 33 0.63 10.77 4.45
C ASP A 33 1.83 9.96 4.94
N GLY A 34 2.46 9.24 4.01
CA GLY A 34 3.73 8.58 4.24
C GLY A 34 4.76 9.04 3.23
N ARG A 35 6.00 9.17 3.66
CA ARG A 35 7.09 9.65 2.82
C ARG A 35 8.30 8.74 2.91
N ASN A 36 8.98 8.60 1.80
CA ASN A 36 10.31 8.03 1.75
C ASN A 36 11.25 9.12 1.24
N PRO A 37 11.90 9.87 2.12
CA PRO A 37 12.71 11.01 1.71
C PRO A 37 13.90 10.63 0.84
N SER A 38 14.41 9.40 0.96
CA SER A 38 15.53 8.93 0.15
C SER A 38 15.21 8.86 -1.34
N CYS A 39 13.94 8.57 -1.68
CA CYS A 39 13.49 8.41 -3.06
C CYS A 39 12.51 9.49 -3.50
N GLY A 40 12.11 10.37 -2.61
CA GLY A 40 11.10 11.37 -2.90
C GLY A 40 9.70 10.82 -3.06
N ASP A 41 9.46 9.60 -2.61
CA ASP A 41 8.12 8.97 -2.68
C ASP A 41 7.19 9.59 -1.66
N LEU A 42 5.94 9.79 -2.06
CA LEU A 42 4.88 10.29 -1.19
C LEU A 42 3.62 9.47 -1.46
N ILE A 43 3.00 8.95 -0.40
CA ILE A 43 1.73 8.24 -0.51
C ILE A 43 0.79 8.81 0.54
N THR A 44 -0.44 9.11 0.10
CA THR A 44 -1.54 9.42 1.01
C THR A 44 -2.48 8.23 1.00
N MET A 45 -2.69 7.61 2.15
CA MET A 45 -3.55 6.44 2.29
C MET A 45 -4.82 6.84 3.03
N GLN A 46 -5.97 6.52 2.45
CA GLN A 46 -7.28 6.78 3.05
C GLN A 46 -8.03 5.49 3.25
N LEU A 47 -8.60 5.32 4.42
CA LEU A 47 -9.34 4.12 4.78
C LEU A 47 -10.71 4.47 5.34
N LYS A 48 -11.70 3.63 5.03
CA LYS A 48 -12.97 3.59 5.75
C LYS A 48 -13.00 2.30 6.53
N LEU A 49 -13.32 2.40 7.81
CA LEU A 49 -13.44 1.23 8.69
C LEU A 49 -14.80 1.26 9.36
N ASP A 50 -15.37 0.08 9.55
CA ASP A 50 -16.63 -0.05 10.27
C ASP A 50 -16.38 -0.15 11.78
N ASP A 51 -17.46 -0.27 12.56
CA ASP A 51 -17.37 -0.33 14.01
C ASP A 51 -16.61 -1.56 14.52
N ALA A 52 -16.53 -2.61 13.72
CA ALA A 52 -15.80 -3.82 14.07
C ALA A 52 -14.31 -3.73 13.70
N GLY A 53 -13.88 -2.64 13.07
CA GLY A 53 -12.50 -2.48 12.64
C GLY A 53 -12.17 -3.16 11.32
N VAL A 54 -13.20 -3.44 10.51
CA VAL A 54 -13.01 -4.02 9.18
C VAL A 54 -12.89 -2.90 8.16
N ILE A 55 -11.91 -3.00 7.27
CA ILE A 55 -11.73 -2.01 6.21
C ILE A 55 -12.80 -2.24 5.14
N THR A 56 -13.66 -1.23 4.95
CA THR A 56 -14.76 -1.30 4.00
C THR A 56 -14.43 -0.62 2.68
N ASP A 57 -13.54 0.36 2.70
CA ASP A 57 -13.10 1.02 1.48
C ASP A 57 -11.70 1.59 1.67
N VAL A 58 -11.00 1.79 0.56
CA VAL A 58 -9.63 2.26 0.57
C VAL A 58 -9.36 3.05 -0.71
N ALA A 59 -8.55 4.10 -0.58
CA ALA A 59 -8.00 4.81 -1.73
C ALA A 59 -6.61 5.30 -1.36
N PHE A 60 -5.77 5.45 -2.38
CA PHE A 60 -4.47 6.08 -2.17
C PHE A 60 -4.20 7.05 -3.30
N SER A 61 -3.34 8.01 -3.02
CA SER A 61 -2.81 8.93 -4.02
C SER A 61 -1.35 9.18 -3.70
N GLY A 62 -0.66 9.84 -4.60
CA GLY A 62 0.73 10.16 -4.36
C GLY A 62 1.57 10.07 -5.61
N ARG A 63 2.87 10.09 -5.40
CA ARG A 63 3.86 10.04 -6.48
C ARG A 63 5.09 9.29 -5.98
N GLY A 64 5.83 8.71 -6.90
CA GLY A 64 7.04 7.98 -6.54
C GLY A 64 7.46 7.05 -7.66
N CYS A 65 8.41 6.18 -7.34
CA CYS A 65 8.92 5.23 -8.32
C CYS A 65 7.88 4.14 -8.62
N ALA A 66 8.14 3.38 -9.68
CA ALA A 66 7.24 2.30 -10.10
C ALA A 66 6.98 1.29 -8.97
N ILE A 67 8.01 0.98 -8.18
CA ILE A 67 7.89 0.01 -7.08
C ILE A 67 6.96 0.51 -5.99
N SER A 68 7.09 1.78 -5.56
CA SER A 68 6.23 2.31 -4.50
C SER A 68 4.77 2.41 -4.96
N GLN A 69 4.54 2.83 -6.18
CA GLN A 69 3.19 2.96 -6.72
C GLN A 69 2.53 1.60 -6.96
N ALA A 70 3.26 0.66 -7.55
CA ALA A 70 2.73 -0.67 -7.80
C ALA A 70 2.46 -1.41 -6.49
N SER A 71 3.35 -1.30 -5.53
CA SER A 71 3.19 -1.94 -4.23
C SER A 71 1.94 -1.42 -3.51
N ALA A 72 1.75 -0.09 -3.50
CA ALA A 72 0.55 0.50 -2.90
C ALA A 72 -0.72 0.04 -3.61
N SER A 73 -0.71 0.02 -4.94
CA SER A 73 -1.85 -0.43 -5.74
C SER A 73 -2.22 -1.88 -5.43
N LEU A 74 -1.23 -2.78 -5.45
CA LEU A 74 -1.44 -4.19 -5.14
C LEU A 74 -1.95 -4.38 -3.71
N LEU A 75 -1.37 -3.65 -2.77
CA LEU A 75 -1.78 -3.72 -1.38
C LEU A 75 -3.23 -3.29 -1.20
N THR A 76 -3.66 -2.19 -1.83
CA THR A 76 -5.02 -1.70 -1.66
C THR A 76 -6.07 -2.71 -2.12
N ASP A 77 -5.76 -3.53 -3.12
CA ASP A 77 -6.67 -4.59 -3.56
C ASP A 77 -6.89 -5.64 -2.46
N GLU A 78 -5.93 -5.81 -1.55
CA GLU A 78 -5.99 -6.80 -0.48
C GLU A 78 -6.60 -6.27 0.81
N LEU A 79 -6.77 -4.96 0.94
CA LEU A 79 -7.18 -4.35 2.21
C LEU A 79 -8.67 -4.47 2.50
N ARG A 80 -9.52 -4.41 1.47
CA ARG A 80 -10.99 -4.50 1.69
C ARG A 80 -11.35 -5.84 2.30
N GLY A 81 -12.13 -5.78 3.36
CA GLY A 81 -12.56 -6.97 4.08
C GLY A 81 -11.59 -7.46 5.13
N LYS A 82 -10.41 -6.88 5.21
CA LYS A 82 -9.45 -7.25 6.26
C LYS A 82 -9.72 -6.43 7.52
N ARG A 83 -9.39 -7.02 8.65
CA ARG A 83 -9.49 -6.34 9.93
C ARG A 83 -8.20 -5.54 10.17
N ALA A 84 -8.34 -4.42 10.87
CA ALA A 84 -7.19 -3.58 11.23
C ALA A 84 -6.10 -4.40 11.93
N ASP A 85 -6.48 -5.33 12.81
CA ASP A 85 -5.52 -6.18 13.53
C ASP A 85 -4.67 -7.01 12.58
N GLU A 86 -5.25 -7.53 11.51
CA GLU A 86 -4.52 -8.33 10.51
C GLU A 86 -3.45 -7.51 9.82
N ILE A 87 -3.79 -6.25 9.50
CA ILE A 87 -2.86 -5.37 8.77
C ILE A 87 -1.66 -5.01 9.63
N THR A 88 -1.86 -4.77 10.93
CA THR A 88 -0.76 -4.37 11.81
C THR A 88 0.28 -5.47 12.00
N GLU A 89 -0.06 -6.71 11.70
CA GLU A 89 0.86 -7.85 11.81
C GLU A 89 1.61 -8.17 10.52
N LEU A 90 1.25 -7.52 9.41
CA LEU A 90 1.92 -7.76 8.13
C LEU A 90 3.31 -7.13 8.11
N GLY A 91 4.22 -7.76 7.39
CA GLY A 91 5.59 -7.29 7.31
C GLY A 91 6.16 -7.39 5.91
N THR A 92 7.47 -7.24 5.81
CA THR A 92 8.19 -7.26 4.54
C THR A 92 7.85 -8.48 3.66
N PRO A 93 7.81 -9.72 4.21
CA PRO A 93 7.52 -10.88 3.35
C PRO A 93 6.17 -10.79 2.65
N TYR A 94 5.18 -10.19 3.29
CA TYR A 94 3.86 -10.04 2.67
C TYR A 94 3.95 -9.16 1.42
N VAL A 95 4.67 -8.03 1.52
CA VAL A 95 4.80 -7.09 0.41
C VAL A 95 5.62 -7.69 -0.73
N THR A 96 6.73 -8.35 -0.42
CA THR A 96 7.56 -8.96 -1.46
C THR A 96 6.81 -10.08 -2.19
N GLU A 97 5.96 -10.80 -1.47
CA GLU A 97 5.11 -11.82 -2.09
C GLU A 97 4.08 -11.19 -3.03
N LEU A 98 3.46 -10.07 -2.62
CA LEU A 98 2.53 -9.35 -3.48
C LEU A 98 3.21 -8.88 -4.77
N LEU A 99 4.41 -8.35 -4.66
CA LEU A 99 5.16 -7.89 -5.82
C LEU A 99 5.64 -9.05 -6.69
N GLY A 100 5.86 -10.22 -6.08
CA GLY A 100 6.32 -11.42 -6.77
C GLY A 100 7.76 -11.36 -7.23
N ILE A 101 8.52 -10.39 -6.75
CA ILE A 101 9.95 -10.24 -7.08
C ILE A 101 10.74 -9.98 -5.81
N GLU A 102 12.04 -10.25 -5.87
CA GLU A 102 12.95 -9.85 -4.81
C GLU A 102 13.23 -8.35 -4.95
N VAL A 103 13.18 -7.65 -3.83
CA VAL A 103 13.44 -6.22 -3.79
C VAL A 103 14.76 -6.01 -3.07
N GLY A 104 15.71 -5.39 -3.76
CA GLY A 104 17.02 -5.14 -3.20
C GLY A 104 17.01 -4.06 -2.12
N PRO A 105 18.12 -3.93 -1.36
CA PRO A 105 18.20 -2.99 -0.25
C PRO A 105 17.89 -1.54 -0.62
N ALA A 106 18.21 -1.14 -1.84
CA ALA A 106 17.98 0.23 -2.29
C ALA A 106 16.50 0.55 -2.49
N ARG A 107 15.66 -0.47 -2.69
CA ARG A 107 14.25 -0.28 -3.03
C ARG A 107 13.28 -0.83 -2.01
N ILE A 108 13.76 -1.49 -0.98
CA ILE A 108 12.88 -2.12 0.00
C ILE A 108 11.99 -1.09 0.71
N HIS A 109 12.51 0.09 0.99
CA HIS A 109 11.72 1.14 1.63
C HIS A 109 10.63 1.68 0.69
N CYS A 110 10.90 1.71 -0.61
CA CYS A 110 9.88 2.07 -1.60
C CYS A 110 8.74 1.05 -1.59
N ALA A 111 9.10 -0.23 -1.55
CA ALA A 111 8.12 -1.32 -1.55
C ALA A 111 7.26 -1.32 -0.28
N LEU A 112 7.84 -0.93 0.85
CA LEU A 112 7.15 -0.97 2.14
C LEU A 112 6.34 0.29 2.45
N LEU A 113 6.52 1.36 1.70
CA LEU A 113 5.90 2.65 2.02
C LEU A 113 4.39 2.56 2.15
N GLY A 114 3.72 1.87 1.23
CA GLY A 114 2.27 1.70 1.26
C GLY A 114 1.79 0.98 2.51
N LEU A 115 2.45 -0.12 2.86
CA LEU A 115 2.08 -0.89 4.05
C LEU A 115 2.35 -0.10 5.33
N GLU A 116 3.51 0.53 5.43
CA GLU A 116 3.86 1.33 6.61
C GLU A 116 2.89 2.49 6.80
N THR A 117 2.50 3.15 5.70
CA THR A 117 1.52 4.24 5.75
C THR A 117 0.15 3.73 6.18
N THR A 118 -0.26 2.56 5.69
CA THR A 118 -1.52 1.93 6.09
C THR A 118 -1.51 1.60 7.58
N GLN A 119 -0.43 1.03 8.09
CA GLN A 119 -0.30 0.71 9.51
C GLN A 119 -0.35 1.96 10.38
N LYS A 120 0.27 3.03 9.92
CA LYS A 120 0.22 4.33 10.60
C LYS A 120 -1.21 4.89 10.59
N ALA A 121 -1.92 4.73 9.49
CA ALA A 121 -3.32 5.15 9.39
C ALA A 121 -4.19 4.42 10.41
N ILE A 122 -4.00 3.12 10.54
CA ILE A 122 -4.74 2.29 11.50
C ILE A 122 -4.44 2.75 12.94
N ALA A 123 -3.17 2.99 13.25
CA ALA A 123 -2.79 3.49 14.58
C ALA A 123 -3.44 4.84 14.89
N THR A 124 -3.47 5.73 13.91
CA THR A 124 -4.11 7.04 14.04
C THR A 124 -5.61 6.89 14.24
N TRP A 125 -6.27 6.02 13.48
CA TRP A 125 -7.69 5.74 13.61
C TRP A 125 -8.04 5.21 15.00
N ARG A 126 -7.24 4.28 15.53
CA ARG A 126 -7.44 3.72 16.87
C ARG A 126 -7.32 4.77 17.96
N ASN A 127 -6.41 5.71 17.80
CA ASN A 127 -6.19 6.76 18.79
C ASN A 127 -7.32 7.79 18.83
N LYS A 128 -8.12 7.87 17.77
CA LYS A 128 -9.27 8.78 17.71
C LYS A 128 -10.56 8.18 18.27
N SER A 129 -10.61 6.87 18.42
CA SER A 129 -11.81 6.19 18.89
C SER A 129 -11.90 6.03 20.39
#